data_ce2250e37addb456f1de4cb0f33822e1
#
_entry.id   ce2250e37addb456f1de4cb0f33822e1
#
_cell.length_a   1.000
_cell.length_b   1.000
_cell.length_c   1.000
_cell.angle_alpha   90.00
_cell.angle_beta   90.00
_cell.angle_gamma   90.00
#
_symmetry.space_group_name_H-M   'P 1'
#
loop_
_entity.id
_entity.type
_entity.pdbx_description
1 polymer ?
#
loop_
_entity_poly.entity_id
_entity_poly.type
_entity_poly.pdbx_seq_one_letter_code
_entity_poly.pdbx_strand_id
1 'polypeptide(L)'
;MAPSDNTQSVDMASAALPGTGRAQRRARRVIKPLLNNLWKVSIEGFENVPTEGPAILCPNHISFFDSVFTMAYAGRQISFVGKAEYMDSWKTKYLFPALGMIPIDRAGGSKSEGALIAAEQVLRRGELFGIYPEGTRSRDGMLYKGHTGAARLAVKLGCPIIPVGIIGTREIQPPDKILPKVGLQCTVKFGQPILPQRYLERGDDHMVLREITDELMFEIRELTGQEYRNVYATKKAESIPTEQAVISGS
;
A
#
# COMPACT_ATOMS: atom_id res chain seq x y z
N MET A 1 -50.76 3.02 15.91
CA MET A 1 -49.64 3.97 15.87
C MET A 1 -48.39 3.13 15.67
N ALA A 2 -47.99 2.93 14.39
CA ALA A 2 -46.85 2.10 14.01
C ALA A 2 -45.59 2.95 14.05
N PRO A 3 -44.44 2.44 14.50
CA PRO A 3 -43.16 3.16 14.41
C PRO A 3 -42.66 3.13 12.97
N SER A 4 -42.35 4.31 12.46
CA SER A 4 -41.76 4.54 11.15
C SER A 4 -40.33 3.99 11.12
N ASP A 5 -40.17 2.95 10.30
CA ASP A 5 -38.90 2.35 9.92
C ASP A 5 -38.17 3.34 8.99
N ASN A 6 -37.19 4.06 9.53
CA ASN A 6 -36.36 4.98 8.77
C ASN A 6 -34.98 4.35 8.53
N THR A 7 -34.98 3.25 7.81
CA THR A 7 -33.77 2.70 7.20
C THR A 7 -33.43 3.52 5.96
N GLN A 8 -32.78 4.66 6.15
CA GLN A 8 -31.99 5.26 5.09
C GLN A 8 -30.80 4.35 4.82
N SER A 9 -31.00 3.39 3.90
CA SER A 9 -29.93 2.71 3.20
C SER A 9 -29.13 3.78 2.45
N VAL A 10 -27.98 4.15 3.03
CA VAL A 10 -26.99 4.99 2.36
C VAL A 10 -26.55 4.22 1.14
N ASP A 11 -27.03 4.65 -0.02
CA ASP A 11 -26.71 4.10 -1.32
C ASP A 11 -25.27 4.49 -1.69
N MET A 12 -24.29 3.82 -1.05
CA MET A 12 -22.84 3.97 -1.33
C MET A 12 -22.41 3.22 -2.60
N ALA A 13 -23.37 2.70 -3.38
CA ALA A 13 -23.09 1.91 -4.58
C ALA A 13 -22.70 2.74 -5.81
N SER A 14 -22.70 4.07 -5.76
CA SER A 14 -22.53 4.94 -6.94
C SER A 14 -21.23 5.75 -6.99
N ALA A 15 -20.29 5.58 -6.10
CA ALA A 15 -18.95 6.10 -6.37
C ALA A 15 -18.28 5.20 -7.42
N ALA A 16 -18.39 5.58 -8.69
CA ALA A 16 -17.70 4.91 -9.78
C ALA A 16 -16.21 4.81 -9.44
N LEU A 17 -15.77 3.59 -9.07
CA LEU A 17 -14.37 3.32 -8.82
C LEU A 17 -13.56 3.73 -10.06
N PRO A 18 -12.48 4.48 -9.90
CA PRO A 18 -11.79 5.11 -11.01
C PRO A 18 -11.31 4.08 -12.03
N GLY A 19 -11.66 4.36 -13.22
CA GLY A 19 -11.06 3.97 -14.48
C GLY A 19 -10.78 2.51 -14.73
N THR A 20 -11.55 2.00 -15.65
CA THR A 20 -11.23 0.80 -16.42
C THR A 20 -9.71 0.66 -16.59
N GLY A 21 -9.14 -0.52 -16.36
CA GLY A 21 -7.71 -0.85 -16.51
C GLY A 21 -7.06 -0.45 -17.84
N ARG A 22 -7.83 0.09 -18.78
CA ARG A 22 -7.35 0.70 -20.03
C ARG A 22 -6.60 2.01 -19.80
N ALA A 23 -7.10 2.89 -18.92
CA ALA A 23 -6.44 4.16 -18.61
C ALA A 23 -5.10 3.93 -17.92
N GLN A 24 -5.05 3.06 -16.92
CA GLN A 24 -3.81 2.71 -16.23
C GLN A 24 -2.82 1.98 -17.15
N ARG A 25 -3.28 1.10 -18.03
CA ARG A 25 -2.40 0.47 -19.03
C ARG A 25 -1.77 1.48 -19.99
N ARG A 26 -2.54 2.49 -20.45
CA ARG A 26 -2.01 3.58 -21.29
C ARG A 26 -1.03 4.44 -20.51
N ALA A 27 -1.39 4.86 -19.30
CA ALA A 27 -0.52 5.62 -18.42
C ALA A 27 0.81 4.89 -18.19
N ARG A 28 0.80 3.60 -17.90
CA ARG A 28 1.99 2.77 -17.69
C ARG A 28 2.90 2.69 -18.91
N ARG A 29 2.33 2.64 -20.14
CA ARG A 29 3.12 2.63 -21.39
C ARG A 29 3.94 3.91 -21.59
N VAL A 30 3.49 5.02 -21.01
CA VAL A 30 4.20 6.31 -21.06
C VAL A 30 5.11 6.49 -19.84
N ILE A 31 4.60 6.17 -18.65
CA ILE A 31 5.29 6.40 -17.38
C ILE A 31 6.52 5.49 -17.25
N LYS A 32 6.40 4.20 -17.59
CA LYS A 32 7.51 3.24 -17.43
C LYS A 32 8.76 3.63 -18.21
N PRO A 33 8.71 3.97 -19.53
CA PRO A 33 9.89 4.46 -20.23
C PRO A 33 10.41 5.80 -19.70
N LEU A 34 9.52 6.70 -19.25
CA LEU A 34 9.94 7.94 -18.62
C LEU A 34 10.72 7.69 -17.33
N LEU A 35 10.23 6.78 -16.46
CA LEU A 35 10.94 6.40 -15.25
C LEU A 35 12.31 5.79 -15.56
N ASN A 36 12.39 4.89 -16.55
CA ASN A 36 13.67 4.28 -16.96
C ASN A 36 14.67 5.27 -17.56
N ASN A 37 14.17 6.37 -18.14
CA ASN A 37 15.03 7.43 -18.66
C ASN A 37 15.54 8.39 -17.57
N LEU A 38 14.72 8.63 -16.55
CA LEU A 38 15.04 9.55 -15.45
C LEU A 38 15.83 8.87 -14.32
N TRP A 39 15.66 7.56 -14.11
CA TRP A 39 16.27 6.80 -13.02
C TRP A 39 16.77 5.44 -13.49
N LYS A 40 17.78 4.92 -12.81
CA LYS A 40 18.28 3.55 -13.02
C LYS A 40 17.38 2.59 -12.24
N VAL A 41 16.36 2.03 -12.91
CA VAL A 41 15.39 1.16 -12.26
C VAL A 41 15.78 -0.30 -12.39
N SER A 42 15.87 -1.01 -11.26
CA SER A 42 16.06 -2.45 -11.18
C SER A 42 14.79 -3.11 -10.61
N ILE A 43 14.42 -4.27 -11.17
CA ILE A 43 13.24 -5.03 -10.73
C ILE A 43 13.70 -6.46 -10.43
N GLU A 44 13.35 -6.96 -9.25
CA GLU A 44 13.67 -8.30 -8.78
C GLU A 44 12.39 -9.01 -8.33
N GLY A 45 12.30 -10.33 -8.52
CA GLY A 45 11.19 -11.17 -8.04
C GLY A 45 9.83 -10.89 -8.71
N PHE A 46 9.83 -10.29 -9.90
CA PHE A 46 8.58 -9.94 -10.59
C PHE A 46 7.67 -11.15 -10.85
N GLU A 47 8.24 -12.34 -10.98
CA GLU A 47 7.54 -13.61 -11.12
C GLU A 47 6.64 -13.96 -9.92
N ASN A 48 6.87 -13.36 -8.75
CA ASN A 48 6.07 -13.51 -7.55
C ASN A 48 4.73 -12.77 -7.61
N VAL A 49 4.57 -11.83 -8.55
CA VAL A 49 3.30 -11.14 -8.76
C VAL A 49 2.38 -12.02 -9.60
N PRO A 50 1.23 -12.48 -9.08
CA PRO A 50 0.36 -13.37 -9.83
C PRO A 50 -0.15 -12.70 -11.11
N THR A 51 -0.13 -13.44 -12.21
CA THR A 51 -0.61 -12.96 -13.52
C THR A 51 -2.12 -12.77 -13.57
N GLU A 52 -2.86 -13.50 -12.74
CA GLU A 52 -4.32 -13.48 -12.62
C GLU A 52 -4.76 -13.54 -11.17
N GLY A 53 -6.04 -13.27 -10.93
CA GLY A 53 -6.62 -13.31 -9.58
C GLY A 53 -6.22 -12.14 -8.68
N PRO A 54 -6.83 -12.03 -7.49
CA PRO A 54 -6.54 -10.96 -6.54
C PRO A 54 -5.20 -11.18 -5.82
N ALA A 55 -4.49 -10.10 -5.52
CA ALA A 55 -3.36 -10.12 -4.60
C ALA A 55 -3.17 -8.75 -3.94
N ILE A 56 -2.61 -8.74 -2.74
CA ILE A 56 -2.31 -7.54 -1.98
C ILE A 56 -0.81 -7.29 -2.06
N LEU A 57 -0.39 -6.18 -2.67
CA LEU A 57 0.99 -5.74 -2.69
C LEU A 57 1.26 -4.84 -1.49
N CYS A 58 2.23 -5.19 -0.66
CA CYS A 58 2.54 -4.48 0.56
C CYS A 58 3.96 -3.89 0.53
N PRO A 59 4.14 -2.67 0.00
CA PRO A 59 5.45 -2.01 0.01
C PRO A 59 5.74 -1.31 1.35
N ASN A 60 7.05 -1.12 1.66
CA ASN A 60 7.48 -0.11 2.62
C ASN A 60 7.11 1.29 2.12
N HIS A 61 7.04 2.28 3.01
CA HIS A 61 6.58 3.61 2.63
C HIS A 61 7.50 4.73 3.12
N ILE A 62 8.30 5.29 2.22
CA ILE A 62 9.27 6.34 2.51
C ILE A 62 8.98 7.61 1.69
N SER A 63 8.53 7.43 0.45
CA SER A 63 8.36 8.52 -0.53
C SER A 63 7.00 8.45 -1.23
N PHE A 64 6.57 9.55 -1.82
CA PHE A 64 5.44 9.54 -2.75
C PHE A 64 5.73 8.64 -3.98
N PHE A 65 6.99 8.58 -4.40
CA PHE A 65 7.42 7.78 -5.54
C PHE A 65 7.28 6.28 -5.34
N ASP A 66 7.14 5.79 -4.10
CA ASP A 66 6.88 4.36 -3.84
C ASP A 66 5.63 3.89 -4.60
N SER A 67 4.54 4.68 -4.55
CA SER A 67 3.32 4.36 -5.29
C SER A 67 3.53 4.41 -6.80
N VAL A 68 4.31 5.38 -7.29
CA VAL A 68 4.57 5.55 -8.73
C VAL A 68 5.36 4.36 -9.28
N PHE A 69 6.44 3.95 -8.59
CA PHE A 69 7.23 2.79 -9.01
C PHE A 69 6.43 1.49 -8.88
N THR A 70 5.72 1.27 -7.77
CA THR A 70 4.89 0.07 -7.63
C THR A 70 3.85 -0.03 -8.74
N MET A 71 3.13 1.05 -9.05
CA MET A 71 2.13 1.06 -10.13
C MET A 71 2.75 0.85 -11.52
N ALA A 72 3.93 1.40 -11.76
CA ALA A 72 4.60 1.25 -13.06
C ALA A 72 5.08 -0.18 -13.31
N TYR A 73 5.51 -0.87 -12.25
CA TYR A 73 6.19 -2.15 -12.36
C TYR A 73 5.40 -3.36 -11.82
N ALA A 74 4.21 -3.19 -11.26
CA ALA A 74 3.35 -4.30 -10.83
C ALA A 74 2.85 -5.22 -11.98
N GLY A 75 3.12 -4.88 -13.25
CA GLY A 75 2.73 -5.69 -14.41
C GLY A 75 1.24 -5.66 -14.74
N ARG A 76 0.38 -5.59 -13.74
CA ARG A 76 -1.10 -5.58 -13.83
C ARG A 76 -1.69 -4.28 -13.30
N GLN A 77 -3.00 -4.15 -13.44
CA GLN A 77 -3.75 -3.08 -12.80
C GLN A 77 -3.66 -3.23 -11.28
N ILE A 78 -3.25 -2.15 -10.62
CA ILE A 78 -3.17 -2.06 -9.17
C ILE A 78 -3.86 -0.78 -8.73
N SER A 79 -4.60 -0.85 -7.63
CA SER A 79 -5.23 0.30 -7.00
C SER A 79 -4.64 0.55 -5.63
N PHE A 80 -4.49 1.82 -5.27
CA PHE A 80 -4.09 2.29 -3.95
C PHE A 80 -5.15 3.23 -3.40
N VAL A 81 -5.23 3.29 -2.09
CA VAL A 81 -6.05 4.31 -1.44
C VAL A 81 -5.22 5.57 -1.22
N GLY A 82 -5.78 6.69 -1.64
CA GLY A 82 -5.19 8.01 -1.42
C GLY A 82 -6.13 8.96 -0.69
N LYS A 83 -5.58 10.00 -0.08
CA LYS A 83 -6.39 11.06 0.51
C LYS A 83 -7.14 11.81 -0.59
N ALA A 84 -8.46 12.03 -0.40
CA ALA A 84 -9.29 12.81 -1.33
C ALA A 84 -8.69 14.21 -1.59
N GLU A 85 -8.11 14.85 -0.57
CA GLU A 85 -7.48 16.17 -0.67
C GLU A 85 -6.38 16.26 -1.75
N TYR A 86 -5.74 15.14 -2.10
CA TYR A 86 -4.77 15.12 -3.21
C TYR A 86 -5.43 15.24 -4.59
N MET A 87 -6.75 15.09 -4.68
CA MET A 87 -7.51 15.20 -5.93
C MET A 87 -8.19 16.56 -6.11
N ASP A 88 -8.09 17.47 -5.13
CA ASP A 88 -8.71 18.81 -5.20
C ASP A 88 -7.97 19.74 -6.18
N SER A 89 -6.72 19.42 -6.53
CA SER A 89 -5.99 20.17 -7.54
C SER A 89 -6.36 19.73 -8.96
N TRP A 90 -6.61 20.67 -9.88
CA TRP A 90 -6.92 20.39 -11.27
C TRP A 90 -5.85 19.51 -11.97
N LYS A 91 -4.57 19.59 -11.54
CA LYS A 91 -3.46 18.79 -12.07
C LYS A 91 -3.52 17.34 -11.63
N THR A 92 -4.00 17.08 -10.42
CA THR A 92 -4.00 15.75 -9.79
C THR A 92 -5.33 15.02 -9.94
N LYS A 93 -6.43 15.76 -10.16
CA LYS A 93 -7.79 15.24 -10.32
C LYS A 93 -7.93 14.16 -11.39
N TYR A 94 -7.18 14.27 -12.48
CA TYR A 94 -7.19 13.28 -13.57
C TYR A 94 -6.01 12.30 -13.50
N LEU A 95 -4.87 12.75 -12.96
CA LEU A 95 -3.67 11.94 -12.89
C LEU A 95 -3.80 10.81 -11.88
N PHE A 96 -4.25 11.08 -10.66
CA PHE A 96 -4.32 10.07 -9.61
C PHE A 96 -5.32 8.94 -9.88
N PRO A 97 -6.54 9.20 -10.35
CA PRO A 97 -7.43 8.13 -10.81
C PRO A 97 -6.84 7.32 -11.97
N ALA A 98 -6.15 7.97 -12.93
CA ALA A 98 -5.49 7.27 -14.03
C ALA A 98 -4.34 6.37 -13.54
N LEU A 99 -3.73 6.70 -12.40
CA LEU A 99 -2.72 5.88 -11.72
C LEU A 99 -3.33 4.81 -10.80
N GLY A 100 -4.67 4.71 -10.69
CA GLY A 100 -5.34 3.73 -9.84
C GLY A 100 -5.51 4.16 -8.38
N MET A 101 -5.33 5.44 -8.08
CA MET A 101 -5.63 5.94 -6.74
C MET A 101 -7.14 6.09 -6.53
N ILE A 102 -7.65 5.46 -5.48
CA ILE A 102 -9.04 5.55 -5.04
C ILE A 102 -9.10 6.61 -3.93
N PRO A 103 -9.85 7.73 -4.14
CA PRO A 103 -10.04 8.72 -3.10
C PRO A 103 -10.89 8.14 -1.97
N ILE A 104 -10.47 8.36 -0.73
CA ILE A 104 -11.32 8.09 0.43
C ILE A 104 -11.71 9.39 1.05
N ASP A 105 -13.01 9.62 1.13
CA ASP A 105 -13.60 10.71 1.86
C ASP A 105 -13.53 10.44 3.36
N ARG A 106 -13.31 11.49 4.14
CA ARG A 106 -13.08 11.41 5.58
C ARG A 106 -14.33 11.69 6.40
N ALA A 107 -15.45 11.96 5.74
CA ALA A 107 -16.72 12.27 6.38
C ALA A 107 -17.49 10.97 6.69
N GLY A 108 -17.36 10.47 7.91
CA GLY A 108 -18.21 9.40 8.43
C GLY A 108 -17.53 8.02 8.47
N GLY A 109 -17.00 7.66 9.62
CA GLY A 109 -16.39 6.36 9.90
C GLY A 109 -14.90 6.40 10.17
N SER A 110 -14.30 5.31 10.67
CA SER A 110 -12.85 5.26 10.83
C SER A 110 -12.17 5.23 9.44
N LYS A 111 -11.17 6.06 9.22
CA LYS A 111 -10.40 6.16 7.96
C LYS A 111 -9.91 4.81 7.44
N SER A 112 -9.65 3.88 8.34
CA SER A 112 -9.19 2.53 8.04
C SER A 112 -10.29 1.65 7.45
N GLU A 113 -11.54 1.84 7.87
CA GLU A 113 -12.66 1.00 7.44
C GLU A 113 -13.06 1.28 5.98
N GLY A 114 -13.20 2.56 5.60
CA GLY A 114 -13.44 2.95 4.21
C GLY A 114 -12.34 2.45 3.26
N ALA A 115 -11.08 2.47 3.71
CA ALA A 115 -9.95 1.93 2.95
C ALA A 115 -10.07 0.42 2.73
N LEU A 116 -10.46 -0.32 3.76
CA LEU A 116 -10.63 -1.77 3.68
C LEU A 116 -11.81 -2.16 2.78
N ILE A 117 -12.92 -1.42 2.84
CA ILE A 117 -14.08 -1.63 1.95
C ILE A 117 -13.69 -1.42 0.48
N ALA A 118 -13.00 -0.33 0.17
CA ALA A 118 -12.51 -0.07 -1.18
C ALA A 118 -11.54 -1.15 -1.67
N ALA A 119 -10.63 -1.61 -0.79
CA ALA A 119 -9.71 -2.69 -1.06
C ALA A 119 -10.44 -4.00 -1.38
N GLU A 120 -11.42 -4.36 -0.56
CA GLU A 120 -12.24 -5.56 -0.76
C GLU A 120 -12.94 -5.55 -2.13
N GLN A 121 -13.52 -4.42 -2.52
CA GLN A 121 -14.17 -4.29 -3.83
C GLN A 121 -13.20 -4.50 -5.00
N VAL A 122 -11.96 -3.96 -4.90
CA VAL A 122 -10.92 -4.15 -5.92
C VAL A 122 -10.49 -5.62 -6.00
N LEU A 123 -10.20 -6.22 -4.86
CA LEU A 123 -9.75 -7.62 -4.78
C LEU A 123 -10.83 -8.60 -5.27
N ARG A 124 -12.12 -8.36 -4.96
CA ARG A 124 -13.22 -9.19 -5.48
C ARG A 124 -13.38 -9.14 -7.01
N ARG A 125 -12.84 -8.11 -7.67
CA ARG A 125 -12.76 -8.06 -9.14
C ARG A 125 -11.55 -8.80 -9.72
N GLY A 126 -10.75 -9.46 -8.88
CA GLY A 126 -9.54 -10.15 -9.29
C GLY A 126 -8.38 -9.21 -9.63
N GLU A 127 -8.39 -7.99 -9.13
CA GLU A 127 -7.36 -6.97 -9.37
C GLU A 127 -6.33 -6.94 -8.22
N LEU A 128 -5.19 -6.27 -8.46
CA LEU A 128 -4.21 -6.02 -7.42
C LEU A 128 -4.60 -4.81 -6.57
N PHE A 129 -4.33 -4.90 -5.28
CA PHE A 129 -4.50 -3.78 -4.36
C PHE A 129 -3.21 -3.52 -3.58
N GLY A 130 -2.78 -2.27 -3.51
CA GLY A 130 -1.60 -1.86 -2.77
C GLY A 130 -1.97 -1.29 -1.40
N ILE A 131 -1.34 -1.81 -0.36
CA ILE A 131 -1.48 -1.35 1.03
C ILE A 131 -0.10 -1.09 1.61
N TYR A 132 0.10 0.07 2.16
CA TYR A 132 1.27 0.37 2.98
C TYR A 132 0.99 -0.13 4.41
N PRO A 133 1.66 -1.19 4.89
CA PRO A 133 1.37 -1.76 6.20
C PRO A 133 1.69 -0.80 7.34
N GLU A 134 2.64 0.10 7.16
CA GLU A 134 3.00 1.13 8.13
C GLU A 134 1.91 2.20 8.33
N GLY A 135 0.98 2.35 7.37
CA GLY A 135 -0.14 3.31 7.41
C GLY A 135 0.25 4.77 7.18
N THR A 136 1.52 5.11 7.21
CA THR A 136 2.06 6.45 6.91
C THR A 136 3.49 6.34 6.42
N ARG A 137 4.03 7.41 5.82
CA ARG A 137 5.42 7.45 5.36
C ARG A 137 6.39 7.51 6.53
N SER A 138 7.42 6.68 6.48
CA SER A 138 8.59 6.79 7.34
C SER A 138 9.39 8.04 6.97
N ARG A 139 9.67 8.92 7.93
CA ARG A 139 10.43 10.14 7.70
C ARG A 139 11.93 9.95 7.90
N ASP A 140 12.30 9.05 8.78
CA ASP A 140 13.69 8.73 9.13
C ASP A 140 14.31 7.62 8.28
N GLY A 141 13.48 6.91 7.50
CA GLY A 141 13.91 5.82 6.63
C GLY A 141 13.90 4.44 7.30
N MET A 142 13.47 4.36 8.54
CA MET A 142 13.30 3.08 9.25
C MET A 142 12.00 2.40 8.87
N LEU A 143 11.91 1.10 9.08
CA LEU A 143 10.68 0.31 8.86
C LEU A 143 9.93 0.21 10.19
N TYR A 144 8.67 0.61 10.19
CA TYR A 144 7.82 0.64 11.38
C TYR A 144 6.86 -0.55 11.45
N LYS A 145 6.31 -0.80 12.66
CA LYS A 145 5.34 -1.87 12.91
C LYS A 145 4.12 -1.74 11.98
N GLY A 146 3.78 -2.85 11.33
CA GLY A 146 2.64 -2.91 10.40
C GLY A 146 1.29 -3.02 11.13
N HIS A 147 0.27 -2.42 10.53
CA HIS A 147 -1.14 -2.61 10.88
C HIS A 147 -1.69 -3.89 10.24
N THR A 148 -2.66 -4.52 10.87
CA THR A 148 -3.22 -5.83 10.45
C THR A 148 -4.20 -5.75 9.26
N GLY A 149 -4.37 -4.59 8.63
CA GLY A 149 -5.36 -4.40 7.57
C GLY A 149 -5.15 -5.31 6.35
N ALA A 150 -3.91 -5.49 5.91
CA ALA A 150 -3.56 -6.39 4.81
C ALA A 150 -3.86 -7.86 5.17
N ALA A 151 -3.45 -8.31 6.36
CA ALA A 151 -3.70 -9.66 6.86
C ALA A 151 -5.20 -9.96 6.95
N ARG A 152 -6.00 -9.00 7.47
CA ARG A 152 -7.45 -9.13 7.55
C ARG A 152 -8.10 -9.34 6.19
N LEU A 153 -7.72 -8.56 5.18
CA LEU A 153 -8.21 -8.71 3.81
C LEU A 153 -7.77 -10.04 3.19
N ALA A 154 -6.51 -10.43 3.38
CA ALA A 154 -5.97 -11.67 2.85
C ALA A 154 -6.70 -12.90 3.41
N VAL A 155 -6.92 -12.97 4.72
CA VAL A 155 -7.68 -14.04 5.37
C VAL A 155 -9.13 -14.04 4.90
N LYS A 156 -9.80 -12.87 4.89
CA LYS A 156 -11.20 -12.74 4.48
C LYS A 156 -11.46 -13.16 3.04
N LEU A 157 -10.52 -12.89 2.14
CA LEU A 157 -10.69 -13.10 0.68
C LEU A 157 -9.90 -14.31 0.14
N GLY A 158 -9.07 -14.95 0.96
CA GLY A 158 -8.23 -16.05 0.53
C GLY A 158 -7.16 -15.66 -0.50
N CYS A 159 -6.75 -14.40 -0.54
CA CYS A 159 -5.79 -13.89 -1.53
C CYS A 159 -4.38 -13.72 -0.93
N PRO A 160 -3.31 -13.93 -1.73
CA PRO A 160 -1.93 -13.80 -1.26
C PRO A 160 -1.55 -12.34 -0.95
N ILE A 161 -0.63 -12.17 0.01
CA ILE A 161 0.08 -10.93 0.26
C ILE A 161 1.45 -11.04 -0.38
N ILE A 162 1.83 -10.05 -1.18
CA ILE A 162 3.15 -9.93 -1.80
C ILE A 162 3.93 -8.84 -1.07
N PRO A 163 4.96 -9.17 -0.28
CA PRO A 163 5.86 -8.17 0.28
C PRO A 163 6.59 -7.44 -0.84
N VAL A 164 6.72 -6.13 -0.75
CA VAL A 164 7.44 -5.34 -1.75
C VAL A 164 8.47 -4.46 -1.06
N GLY A 165 9.74 -4.61 -1.45
CA GLY A 165 10.82 -3.73 -1.01
C GLY A 165 11.09 -2.65 -2.05
N ILE A 166 11.01 -1.37 -1.65
CA ILE A 166 11.35 -0.24 -2.51
C ILE A 166 12.54 0.49 -1.91
N ILE A 167 13.62 0.59 -2.68
CA ILE A 167 14.91 1.12 -2.24
C ILE A 167 15.31 2.26 -3.15
N GLY A 168 15.82 3.37 -2.57
CA GLY A 168 16.33 4.53 -3.30
C GLY A 168 15.31 5.64 -3.49
N THR A 169 14.04 5.47 -3.16
CA THR A 169 13.01 6.51 -3.33
C THR A 169 13.16 7.66 -2.33
N ARG A 170 13.80 7.44 -1.18
CA ARG A 170 14.12 8.49 -0.22
C ARG A 170 15.15 9.48 -0.79
N GLU A 171 16.15 8.98 -1.46
CA GLU A 171 17.20 9.79 -2.12
C GLU A 171 16.63 10.52 -3.32
N ILE A 172 15.73 9.88 -4.07
CA ILE A 172 15.00 10.45 -5.21
C ILE A 172 14.13 11.61 -4.74
N GLN A 173 13.28 11.38 -3.76
CA GLN A 173 12.42 12.41 -3.18
C GLN A 173 12.36 12.27 -1.66
N PRO A 174 13.23 12.99 -0.93
CA PRO A 174 13.14 13.09 0.52
C PRO A 174 11.77 13.61 0.98
N PRO A 175 11.30 13.26 2.18
CA PRO A 175 9.94 13.58 2.67
C PRO A 175 9.55 15.06 2.58
N ASP A 176 10.53 15.98 2.68
CA ASP A 176 10.29 17.43 2.72
C ASP A 176 10.57 18.12 1.38
N LYS A 177 10.88 17.36 0.31
CA LYS A 177 11.15 17.91 -1.01
C LYS A 177 9.99 17.62 -1.96
N ILE A 178 9.64 18.64 -2.76
CA ILE A 178 8.58 18.52 -3.78
C ILE A 178 9.14 17.93 -5.08
N LEU A 179 10.34 18.38 -5.48
CA LEU A 179 10.96 17.95 -6.73
C LEU A 179 11.87 16.73 -6.52
N PRO A 180 11.72 15.69 -7.36
CA PRO A 180 12.61 14.55 -7.31
C PRO A 180 13.98 14.87 -7.92
N LYS A 181 15.02 14.21 -7.43
CA LYS A 181 16.34 14.17 -8.05
C LYS A 181 16.38 13.10 -9.12
N VAL A 182 16.95 13.40 -10.27
CA VAL A 182 17.10 12.45 -11.40
C VAL A 182 18.46 11.76 -11.39
N GLY A 183 18.62 10.70 -12.18
CA GLY A 183 19.88 9.98 -12.35
C GLY A 183 20.22 8.99 -11.24
N LEU A 184 19.40 8.90 -10.20
CA LEU A 184 19.60 8.00 -9.07
C LEU A 184 19.08 6.58 -9.37
N GLN A 185 19.47 5.62 -8.54
CA GLN A 185 18.99 4.25 -8.62
C GLN A 185 17.71 4.05 -7.80
N CYS A 186 16.78 3.27 -8.33
CA CYS A 186 15.62 2.75 -7.63
C CYS A 186 15.52 1.24 -7.86
N THR A 187 15.38 0.47 -6.79
CA THR A 187 15.16 -0.98 -6.88
C THR A 187 13.78 -1.32 -6.31
N VAL A 188 13.00 -2.08 -7.07
CA VAL A 188 11.73 -2.65 -6.62
C VAL A 188 11.87 -4.16 -6.57
N LYS A 189 11.69 -4.74 -5.37
CA LYS A 189 11.79 -6.17 -5.13
C LYS A 189 10.42 -6.71 -4.73
N PHE A 190 9.95 -7.74 -5.42
CA PHE A 190 8.75 -8.47 -5.05
C PHE A 190 9.15 -9.76 -4.32
N GLY A 191 8.81 -9.88 -3.03
CA GLY A 191 9.10 -11.04 -2.20
C GLY A 191 8.18 -12.22 -2.50
N GLN A 192 8.44 -13.33 -1.83
CA GLN A 192 7.62 -14.53 -1.95
C GLN A 192 6.19 -14.29 -1.43
N PRO A 193 5.16 -14.86 -2.08
CA PRO A 193 3.79 -14.70 -1.63
C PRO A 193 3.56 -15.32 -0.24
N ILE A 194 3.02 -14.54 0.68
CA ILE A 194 2.49 -15.02 1.95
C ILE A 194 1.06 -15.51 1.70
N LEU A 195 0.84 -16.81 1.85
CA LEU A 195 -0.42 -17.45 1.56
C LEU A 195 -1.29 -17.56 2.82
N PRO A 196 -2.48 -16.92 2.88
CA PRO A 196 -3.33 -16.94 4.06
C PRO A 196 -3.89 -18.33 4.37
N GLN A 197 -3.88 -19.29 3.41
CA GLN A 197 -4.33 -20.66 3.58
C GLN A 197 -3.64 -21.38 4.74
N ARG A 198 -2.39 -21.03 5.05
CA ARG A 198 -1.64 -21.56 6.21
C ARG A 198 -2.29 -21.22 7.55
N TYR A 199 -3.17 -20.23 7.57
CA TYR A 199 -3.74 -19.63 8.77
C TYR A 199 -5.27 -19.80 8.86
N LEU A 200 -5.95 -20.25 7.80
CA LEU A 200 -7.43 -20.32 7.74
C LEU A 200 -8.04 -21.22 8.79
N GLU A 201 -7.37 -22.33 9.16
CA GLU A 201 -7.84 -23.25 10.20
C GLU A 201 -7.86 -22.64 11.60
N ARG A 202 -7.11 -21.56 11.81
CA ARG A 202 -7.00 -20.85 13.10
C ARG A 202 -7.98 -19.68 13.23
N GLY A 203 -8.77 -19.42 12.19
CA GLY A 203 -9.83 -18.41 12.17
C GLY A 203 -9.34 -16.95 12.08
N ASP A 204 -10.26 -16.01 12.23
CA ASP A 204 -10.01 -14.55 12.23
C ASP A 204 -9.58 -14.07 13.63
N ASP A 205 -8.69 -14.83 14.28
CA ASP A 205 -8.12 -14.46 15.57
C ASP A 205 -7.14 -13.30 15.40
N HIS A 206 -7.21 -12.32 16.29
CA HIS A 206 -6.31 -11.18 16.33
C HIS A 206 -4.82 -11.60 16.36
N MET A 207 -4.50 -12.72 17.02
CA MET A 207 -3.15 -13.27 17.08
C MET A 207 -2.68 -13.76 15.70
N VAL A 208 -3.56 -14.41 14.96
CA VAL A 208 -3.28 -14.88 13.58
C VAL A 208 -3.02 -13.69 12.65
N LEU A 209 -3.86 -12.68 12.71
CA LEU A 209 -3.66 -11.46 11.92
C LEU A 209 -2.34 -10.76 12.27
N ARG A 210 -1.95 -10.79 13.54
CA ARG A 210 -0.67 -10.22 14.00
C ARG A 210 0.50 -11.03 13.45
N GLU A 211 0.44 -12.35 13.53
CA GLU A 211 1.47 -13.28 13.01
C GLU A 211 1.72 -13.07 11.51
N ILE A 212 0.64 -13.05 10.69
CA ILE A 212 0.75 -12.75 9.26
C ILE A 212 1.38 -11.38 9.01
N THR A 213 1.01 -10.39 9.82
CA THR A 213 1.56 -9.04 9.66
C THR A 213 3.02 -8.98 10.07
N ASP A 214 3.43 -9.69 11.09
CA ASP A 214 4.83 -9.73 11.54
C ASP A 214 5.71 -10.48 10.53
N GLU A 215 5.21 -11.58 9.93
CA GLU A 215 5.85 -12.25 8.79
C GLU A 215 6.02 -11.27 7.62
N LEU A 216 4.96 -10.54 7.25
CA LEU A 216 5.01 -9.53 6.19
C LEU A 216 6.08 -8.45 6.46
N MET A 217 6.13 -7.93 7.69
CA MET A 217 7.11 -6.89 8.05
C MET A 217 8.54 -7.43 8.06
N PHE A 218 8.73 -8.68 8.46
CA PHE A 218 10.01 -9.37 8.38
C PHE A 218 10.48 -9.49 6.92
N GLU A 219 9.62 -9.96 6.03
CA GLU A 219 9.93 -10.08 4.59
C GLU A 219 10.27 -8.72 3.96
N ILE A 220 9.52 -7.66 4.27
CA ILE A 220 9.82 -6.30 3.78
C ILE A 220 11.20 -5.84 4.30
N ARG A 221 11.52 -6.13 5.55
CA ARG A 221 12.83 -5.83 6.13
C ARG A 221 13.97 -6.53 5.37
N GLU A 222 13.83 -7.83 5.11
CA GLU A 222 14.83 -8.61 4.37
C GLU A 222 15.01 -8.09 2.93
N LEU A 223 13.93 -7.68 2.26
CA LEU A 223 13.99 -7.11 0.92
C LEU A 223 14.69 -5.73 0.89
N THR A 224 14.48 -4.91 1.92
CA THR A 224 14.93 -3.51 1.93
C THR A 224 16.23 -3.27 2.69
N GLY A 225 16.54 -4.14 3.67
CA GLY A 225 17.64 -3.93 4.62
C GLY A 225 17.38 -2.80 5.62
N GLN A 226 16.12 -2.32 5.76
CA GLN A 226 15.80 -1.25 6.70
C GLN A 226 15.89 -1.72 8.15
N GLU A 227 16.34 -0.84 9.04
CA GLU A 227 16.23 -1.06 10.49
C GLU A 227 14.76 -1.06 10.90
N TYR A 228 14.34 -2.10 11.63
CA TYR A 228 12.95 -2.25 12.06
C TYR A 228 12.73 -1.65 13.46
N ARG A 229 11.64 -0.91 13.60
CA ARG A 229 11.15 -0.39 14.89
C ARG A 229 9.79 -1.00 15.23
N ASN A 230 9.72 -1.73 16.34
CA ASN A 230 8.49 -2.38 16.82
C ASN A 230 7.53 -1.38 17.49
N VAL A 231 7.34 -0.22 16.86
CA VAL A 231 6.35 0.81 17.24
C VAL A 231 5.63 1.30 16.00
N TYR A 232 4.39 1.75 16.14
CA TYR A 232 3.65 2.30 15.01
C TYR A 232 4.20 3.66 14.60
N ALA A 233 4.32 3.87 13.29
CA ALA A 233 4.73 5.16 12.76
C ALA A 233 3.71 6.25 13.13
N THR A 234 4.22 7.38 13.62
CA THR A 234 3.41 8.55 13.94
C THR A 234 3.81 9.71 13.03
N LYS A 235 2.89 10.64 12.78
CA LYS A 235 3.22 11.87 12.02
C LYS A 235 4.27 12.74 12.71
N LYS A 236 4.54 12.50 14.00
CA LYS A 236 5.50 13.19 14.86
C LYS A 236 6.75 12.35 15.17
N ALA A 237 7.12 11.39 14.33
CA ALA A 237 8.25 10.48 14.59
C ALA A 237 9.63 11.17 14.78
N GLU A 238 9.70 12.49 14.67
CA GLU A 238 10.93 13.27 14.92
C GLU A 238 11.33 13.37 16.41
N SER A 239 10.53 12.84 17.35
CA SER A 239 10.75 13.03 18.80
C SER A 239 10.79 11.74 19.64
N ILE A 240 11.05 10.58 19.04
CA ILE A 240 11.28 9.37 19.84
C ILE A 240 12.79 9.31 20.13
N PRO A 241 13.20 9.51 21.42
CA PRO A 241 14.61 9.40 21.79
C PRO A 241 15.12 7.99 21.47
N THR A 242 16.32 7.91 20.95
CA THR A 242 17.02 6.65 20.60
C THR A 242 17.26 5.73 21.82
N GLU A 243 17.00 6.22 23.02
CA GLU A 243 17.28 5.56 24.30
C GLU A 243 16.29 4.47 24.72
N GLN A 244 15.10 4.38 24.09
CA GLN A 244 14.12 3.35 24.49
C GLN A 244 14.22 2.03 23.69
N ALA A 245 15.12 1.92 22.76
CA ALA A 245 15.31 0.70 21.95
C ALA A 245 16.23 -0.36 22.59
N VAL A 246 16.88 -0.06 23.72
CA VAL A 246 17.95 -0.94 24.30
C VAL A 246 17.48 -1.77 25.49
N ILE A 247 16.26 -1.60 26.00
CA ILE A 247 15.82 -2.35 27.19
C ILE A 247 14.69 -3.33 26.85
N SER A 248 15.02 -4.44 26.18
CA SER A 248 14.31 -5.72 26.33
C SER A 248 15.13 -6.88 25.72
N GLY A 249 16.38 -6.99 26.12
CA GLY A 249 17.27 -8.09 25.79
C GLY A 249 18.11 -8.45 27.02
N SER A 250 17.48 -9.01 28.03
CA SER A 250 18.14 -9.78 29.08
C SER A 250 17.18 -10.84 29.61
#